data_bf89070fbce59cdfbb3ad1ad92f4952c
#
_entry.id   bf89070fbce59cdfbb3ad1ad92f4952c
#
_cell.length_a   1.000
_cell.length_b   1.000
_cell.length_c   1.000
_cell.angle_alpha   90.00
_cell.angle_beta   90.00
_cell.angle_gamma   90.00
#
_symmetry.space_group_name_H-M   'P 1'
#
loop_
_entity.id
_entity.type
_entity.pdbx_description
1 polymer ?
#
loop_
_entity_poly.entity_id
_entity_poly.type
_entity_poly.pdbx_seq_one_letter_code
_entity_poly.pdbx_strand_id
1 'polypeptide(L)'
;ENVSIGAALEYAVKILGVKDIIVMGHAHCGGVAALCKSINNDKEGEAKDNPTDLIKSWVDIAKPALSKIDFDHNDANIEVNSERAVVLYSYNNLLTYPWLKDAVSRNSLEIHAWWLDFKSVMLWKKAQGSDSFIPMDF
;
A
#
# COMPACT_ATOMS: atom_id res chain seq x y z
N GLU A 1 11.21 -10.79 -4.98
CA GLU A 1 9.80 -11.23 -5.10
C GLU A 1 9.46 -12.15 -3.93
N ASN A 2 8.38 -11.88 -3.19
CA ASN A 2 7.99 -12.74 -2.08
C ASN A 2 7.16 -13.92 -2.62
N VAL A 3 7.83 -15.06 -2.82
CA VAL A 3 7.23 -16.27 -3.40
C VAL A 3 5.99 -16.73 -2.61
N SER A 4 6.00 -16.62 -1.28
CA SER A 4 4.89 -17.08 -0.43
C SER A 4 3.61 -16.28 -0.67
N ILE A 5 3.71 -14.96 -0.77
CA ILE A 5 2.55 -14.10 -1.07
C ILE A 5 2.07 -14.34 -2.50
N GLY A 6 2.99 -14.44 -3.46
CA GLY A 6 2.65 -14.74 -4.86
C GLY A 6 1.90 -16.07 -5.00
N ALA A 7 2.38 -17.12 -4.33
CA ALA A 7 1.74 -18.44 -4.35
C ALA A 7 0.34 -18.43 -3.71
N ALA A 8 0.16 -17.72 -2.60
CA ALA A 8 -1.15 -17.57 -1.95
C ALA A 8 -2.17 -16.87 -2.86
N LEU A 9 -1.75 -15.77 -3.50
CA LEU A 9 -2.58 -15.04 -4.46
C LEU A 9 -2.92 -15.92 -5.68
N GLU A 10 -1.93 -16.61 -6.22
CA GLU A 10 -2.13 -17.49 -7.37
C GLU A 10 -3.14 -18.61 -7.06
N TYR A 11 -3.01 -19.23 -5.89
CA TYR A 11 -3.94 -20.26 -5.43
C TYR A 11 -5.36 -19.72 -5.28
N ALA A 12 -5.50 -18.55 -4.63
CA ALA A 12 -6.79 -17.92 -4.43
C ALA A 12 -7.50 -17.62 -5.75
N VAL A 13 -6.79 -17.07 -6.73
CA VAL A 13 -7.37 -16.65 -8.01
C VAL A 13 -7.57 -17.82 -8.96
N LYS A 14 -6.54 -18.67 -9.15
CA LYS A 14 -6.57 -19.72 -10.16
C LYS A 14 -7.30 -20.98 -9.69
N ILE A 15 -7.19 -21.33 -8.41
CA ILE A 15 -7.74 -22.58 -7.87
C ILE A 15 -9.07 -22.35 -7.17
N LEU A 16 -9.14 -21.35 -6.26
CA LEU A 16 -10.36 -21.07 -5.52
C LEU A 16 -11.34 -20.19 -6.31
N GLY A 17 -10.88 -19.48 -7.35
CA GLY A 17 -11.72 -18.67 -8.22
C GLY A 17 -12.33 -17.46 -7.50
N VAL A 18 -11.58 -16.84 -6.57
CA VAL A 18 -12.03 -15.61 -5.90
C VAL A 18 -12.32 -14.52 -6.92
N LYS A 19 -13.31 -13.67 -6.61
CA LYS A 19 -13.75 -12.59 -7.50
C LYS A 19 -13.18 -11.25 -7.12
N ASP A 20 -12.72 -11.13 -5.88
CA ASP A 20 -12.27 -9.87 -5.31
C ASP A 20 -10.95 -10.05 -4.56
N ILE A 21 -10.04 -9.10 -4.73
CA ILE A 21 -8.86 -8.92 -3.89
C ILE A 21 -8.94 -7.52 -3.28
N ILE A 22 -8.81 -7.44 -1.96
CA ILE A 22 -8.81 -6.18 -1.23
C ILE A 22 -7.41 -5.90 -0.70
N VAL A 23 -6.80 -4.81 -1.17
CA VAL A 23 -5.61 -4.23 -0.57
C VAL A 23 -6.06 -3.19 0.44
N MET A 24 -5.83 -3.44 1.72
CA MET A 24 -6.32 -2.57 2.78
C MET A 24 -5.17 -1.99 3.60
N GLY A 25 -5.17 -0.66 3.73
CA GLY A 25 -4.38 0.08 4.70
C GLY A 25 -5.27 0.70 5.78
N HIS A 26 -4.64 1.38 6.73
CA HIS A 26 -5.37 1.97 7.85
C HIS A 26 -4.68 3.22 8.40
N ALA A 27 -5.44 4.06 9.09
CA ALA A 27 -4.94 5.23 9.80
C ALA A 27 -3.98 4.86 10.94
N HIS A 28 -3.07 5.77 11.27
CA HIS A 28 -2.08 5.62 12.34
C HIS A 28 -1.24 4.34 12.24
N CYS A 29 -0.83 4.00 11.00
CA CYS A 29 0.00 2.82 10.75
C CYS A 29 1.42 3.04 11.24
N GLY A 30 1.82 2.30 12.29
CA GLY A 30 3.18 2.38 12.83
C GLY A 30 4.28 2.03 11.81
N GLY A 31 3.99 1.14 10.87
CA GLY A 31 4.90 0.81 9.76
C GLY A 31 5.11 1.98 8.81
N VAL A 32 4.04 2.70 8.45
CA VAL A 32 4.14 3.90 7.60
C VAL A 32 4.83 5.05 8.34
N ALA A 33 4.54 5.24 9.62
CA ALA A 33 5.22 6.23 10.44
C ALA A 33 6.74 5.97 10.51
N ALA A 34 7.14 4.70 10.68
CA ALA A 34 8.55 4.30 10.66
C ALA A 34 9.19 4.53 9.28
N LEU A 35 8.45 4.29 8.19
CA LEU A 35 8.89 4.57 6.82
C LEU A 35 9.14 6.06 6.60
N CYS A 36 8.21 6.93 6.99
CA CYS A 36 8.36 8.38 6.90
C CYS A 36 9.60 8.86 7.66
N LYS A 37 9.79 8.34 8.88
CA LYS A 37 10.97 8.63 9.69
C LYS A 37 12.27 8.16 9.03
N SER A 38 12.28 6.95 8.44
CA SER A 38 13.44 6.42 7.72
C SER A 38 13.84 7.32 6.56
N ILE A 39 12.87 7.80 5.76
CA ILE A 39 13.13 8.69 4.62
C ILE A 39 13.70 10.03 5.09
N ASN A 40 13.20 10.58 6.18
CA ASN A 40 13.72 11.84 6.73
C ASN A 40 15.16 11.70 7.23
N ASN A 41 15.45 10.61 7.96
CA ASN A 41 16.81 10.33 8.44
C ASN A 41 17.79 10.13 7.27
N ASP A 42 17.37 9.50 6.18
CA ASP A 42 18.20 9.35 4.98
C ASP A 42 18.54 10.71 4.36
N LYS A 43 17.59 11.66 4.35
CA LYS A 43 17.81 13.03 3.85
C LYS A 43 18.77 13.83 4.73
N GLU A 44 18.73 13.61 6.04
CA GLU A 44 19.59 14.30 7.02
C GLU A 44 20.99 13.66 7.14
N GLY A 45 21.23 12.54 6.45
CA GLY A 45 22.51 11.82 6.48
C GLY A 45 22.76 11.05 7.79
N GLU A 46 21.73 10.84 8.59
CA GLU A 46 21.77 10.13 9.88
C GLU A 46 21.57 8.61 9.74
N ALA A 47 21.35 8.12 8.54
CA ALA A 47 21.07 6.71 8.29
C ALA A 47 22.29 5.84 8.58
N LYS A 48 22.30 5.18 9.72
CA LYS A 48 23.20 4.05 9.99
C LYS A 48 22.50 2.78 9.55
N ASP A 49 22.89 2.24 8.41
CA ASP A 49 22.41 0.93 7.98
C ASP A 49 22.93 -0.14 8.94
N ASN A 50 22.00 -0.72 9.71
CA ASN A 50 22.27 -1.92 10.46
C ASN A 50 21.65 -3.10 9.71
N PRO A 51 22.46 -3.98 9.10
CA PRO A 51 21.95 -5.10 8.29
C PRO A 51 21.14 -6.12 9.10
N THR A 52 21.16 -6.03 10.43
CA THR A 52 20.34 -6.86 11.32
C THR A 52 19.01 -6.22 11.70
N ASP A 53 18.71 -5.01 11.23
CA ASP A 53 17.43 -4.35 11.45
C ASP A 53 16.38 -4.86 10.47
N LEU A 54 15.71 -5.95 10.85
CA LEU A 54 14.68 -6.59 10.04
C LEU A 54 13.44 -5.68 9.86
N ILE A 55 13.14 -4.84 10.84
CA ILE A 55 12.00 -3.90 10.77
C ILE A 55 12.32 -2.85 9.71
N LYS A 56 13.51 -2.26 9.76
CA LYS A 56 13.94 -1.28 8.76
C LYS A 56 13.93 -1.89 7.36
N SER A 57 14.52 -3.06 7.20
CA SER A 57 14.56 -3.76 5.90
C SER A 57 13.16 -4.05 5.34
N TRP A 58 12.21 -4.41 6.20
CA TRP A 58 10.82 -4.67 5.81
C TRP A 58 10.09 -3.37 5.43
N VAL A 59 10.25 -2.31 6.22
CA VAL A 59 9.65 -0.99 5.99
C VAL A 59 10.20 -0.37 4.69
N ASP A 60 11.50 -0.52 4.42
CA ASP A 60 12.16 0.04 3.24
C ASP A 60 11.62 -0.54 1.91
N ILE A 61 10.97 -1.72 1.92
CA ILE A 61 10.28 -2.26 0.75
C ILE A 61 9.21 -1.29 0.22
N ALA A 62 8.60 -0.50 1.10
CA ALA A 62 7.57 0.46 0.74
C ALA A 62 8.10 1.87 0.40
N LYS A 63 9.41 2.13 0.50
CA LYS A 63 10.00 3.45 0.15
C LYS A 63 9.57 3.98 -1.21
N PRO A 64 9.49 3.17 -2.28
CA PRO A 64 9.05 3.67 -3.58
C PRO A 64 7.63 4.24 -3.59
N ALA A 65 6.76 3.80 -2.66
CA ALA A 65 5.41 4.33 -2.53
C ALA A 65 5.39 5.83 -2.22
N LEU A 66 6.39 6.30 -1.48
CA LEU A 66 6.46 7.68 -1.00
C LEU A 66 7.35 8.58 -1.87
N SER A 67 7.85 8.08 -2.99
CA SER A 67 8.78 8.83 -3.87
C SER A 67 8.19 10.11 -4.44
N LYS A 68 6.87 10.22 -4.52
CA LYS A 68 6.14 11.38 -5.04
C LYS A 68 5.53 12.27 -3.95
N ILE A 69 5.71 11.90 -2.69
CA ILE A 69 5.20 12.67 -1.56
C ILE A 69 6.23 13.75 -1.22
N ASP A 70 5.77 14.99 -1.24
CA ASP A 70 6.55 16.10 -0.69
C ASP A 70 6.39 16.09 0.83
N PHE A 71 7.49 15.75 1.52
CA PHE A 71 7.52 15.74 2.98
C PHE A 71 7.70 17.17 3.50
N ASP A 72 6.65 17.98 3.44
CA ASP A 72 6.56 19.20 4.23
C ASP A 72 6.10 18.81 5.65
N HIS A 73 6.96 19.05 6.64
CA HIS A 73 6.69 18.79 8.04
C HIS A 73 5.48 19.57 8.59
N ASN A 74 5.00 20.57 7.86
CA ASN A 74 3.83 21.34 8.22
C ASN A 74 2.52 20.84 7.57
N ASP A 75 2.58 19.80 6.70
CA ASP A 75 1.38 19.22 6.13
C ASP A 75 0.70 18.31 7.15
N ALA A 76 -0.41 18.77 7.72
CA ALA A 76 -1.22 18.01 8.66
C ALA A 76 -1.77 16.67 8.09
N ASN A 77 -1.73 16.50 6.76
CA ASN A 77 -2.23 15.31 6.08
C ASN A 77 -1.12 14.35 5.64
N ILE A 78 0.14 14.65 5.94
CA ILE A 78 1.27 13.85 5.45
C ILE A 78 1.17 12.37 5.82
N GLU A 79 0.70 12.07 7.04
CA GLU A 79 0.52 10.70 7.52
C GLU A 79 -0.54 9.97 6.68
N VAL A 80 -1.74 10.56 6.54
CA VAL A 80 -2.84 10.00 5.75
C VAL A 80 -2.44 9.83 4.29
N ASN A 81 -1.78 10.81 3.70
CA ASN A 81 -1.32 10.76 2.31
C ASN A 81 -0.28 9.65 2.12
N SER A 82 0.63 9.46 3.08
CA SER A 82 1.63 8.39 3.05
C SER A 82 1.00 7.01 3.17
N GLU A 83 0.04 6.84 4.08
CA GLU A 83 -0.70 5.59 4.26
C GLU A 83 -1.44 5.19 2.99
N ARG A 84 -2.17 6.13 2.39
CA ARG A 84 -2.90 5.90 1.14
C ARG A 84 -1.96 5.63 -0.04
N ALA A 85 -0.80 6.30 -0.09
CA ALA A 85 0.20 6.05 -1.13
C ALA A 85 0.77 4.62 -1.04
N VAL A 86 0.99 4.08 0.16
CA VAL A 86 1.43 2.69 0.35
C VAL A 86 0.35 1.70 -0.12
N VAL A 87 -0.93 2.00 0.12
CA VAL A 87 -2.05 1.17 -0.39
C VAL A 87 -2.04 1.17 -1.92
N LEU A 88 -1.94 2.35 -2.55
CA LEU A 88 -1.90 2.47 -4.02
C LEU A 88 -0.68 1.78 -4.63
N TYR A 89 0.47 1.88 -3.99
CA TYR A 89 1.69 1.19 -4.42
C TYR A 89 1.50 -0.34 -4.41
N SER A 90 0.92 -0.86 -3.33
CA SER A 90 0.63 -2.29 -3.20
C SER A 90 -0.42 -2.75 -4.23
N TYR A 91 -1.47 -1.96 -4.45
CA TYR A 91 -2.46 -2.20 -5.49
C TYR A 91 -1.83 -2.27 -6.88
N ASN A 92 -0.97 -1.32 -7.23
CA ASN A 92 -0.30 -1.30 -8.53
C ASN A 92 0.69 -2.46 -8.67
N ASN A 93 1.35 -2.88 -7.59
CA ASN A 93 2.24 -4.04 -7.61
C ASN A 93 1.50 -5.35 -7.92
N LEU A 94 0.25 -5.51 -7.50
CA LEU A 94 -0.56 -6.67 -7.89
C LEU A 94 -0.76 -6.74 -9.42
N LEU A 95 -0.95 -5.60 -10.06
CA LEU A 95 -1.12 -5.52 -11.52
C LEU A 95 0.17 -5.80 -12.31
N THR A 96 1.31 -5.94 -11.65
CA THR A 96 2.55 -6.40 -12.30
C THR A 96 2.58 -7.92 -12.55
N TYR A 97 1.72 -8.68 -11.86
CA TYR A 97 1.55 -10.10 -12.15
C TYR A 97 0.72 -10.27 -13.43
N PRO A 98 1.27 -10.86 -14.52
CA PRO A 98 0.55 -10.95 -15.81
C PRO A 98 -0.81 -11.63 -15.69
N TRP A 99 -0.90 -12.67 -14.90
CA TRP A 99 -2.13 -13.44 -14.70
C TRP A 99 -3.20 -12.70 -13.89
N LEU A 100 -2.83 -11.80 -12.95
CA LEU A 100 -3.78 -10.89 -12.29
C LEU A 100 -4.29 -9.82 -13.25
N LYS A 101 -3.37 -9.19 -13.97
CA LYS A 101 -3.71 -8.19 -14.99
C LYS A 101 -4.67 -8.75 -16.03
N ASP A 102 -4.43 -9.98 -16.49
CA ASP A 102 -5.30 -10.67 -17.44
C ASP A 102 -6.68 -10.98 -16.83
N ALA A 103 -6.74 -11.46 -15.58
CA ALA A 103 -8.01 -11.72 -14.90
C ALA A 103 -8.85 -10.44 -14.72
N VAL A 104 -8.22 -9.31 -14.39
CA VAL A 104 -8.88 -8.01 -14.30
C VAL A 104 -9.38 -7.56 -15.67
N SER A 105 -8.57 -7.68 -16.72
CA SER A 105 -8.95 -7.28 -18.08
C SER A 105 -10.15 -8.06 -18.64
N ARG A 106 -10.32 -9.29 -18.20
CA ARG A 106 -11.46 -10.15 -18.55
C ARG A 106 -12.68 -9.98 -17.64
N ASN A 107 -12.65 -9.04 -16.70
CA ASN A 107 -13.68 -8.83 -15.70
C ASN A 107 -14.00 -10.11 -14.86
N SER A 108 -13.01 -11.00 -14.70
CA SER A 108 -13.14 -12.19 -13.85
C SER A 108 -12.63 -11.97 -12.43
N LEU A 109 -11.94 -10.87 -12.19
CA LEU A 109 -11.39 -10.45 -10.90
C LEU A 109 -11.49 -8.93 -10.78
N GLU A 110 -11.86 -8.43 -9.60
CA GLU A 110 -11.76 -7.02 -9.24
C GLU A 110 -10.74 -6.84 -8.11
N ILE A 111 -9.91 -5.82 -8.22
CA ILE A 111 -8.93 -5.47 -7.17
C ILE A 111 -9.32 -4.13 -6.58
N HIS A 112 -9.47 -4.10 -5.27
CA HIS A 112 -9.89 -2.93 -4.52
C HIS A 112 -8.72 -2.39 -3.69
N ALA A 113 -8.62 -1.08 -3.58
CA ALA A 113 -7.71 -0.39 -2.68
C ALA A 113 -8.52 0.37 -1.65
N TRP A 114 -8.44 -0.04 -0.39
CA TRP A 114 -9.20 0.52 0.73
C TRP A 114 -8.28 1.10 1.80
N TRP A 115 -8.79 2.10 2.50
CA TRP A 115 -8.11 2.70 3.66
C TRP A 115 -9.13 2.94 4.78
N LEU A 116 -8.85 2.39 5.96
CA LEU A 116 -9.71 2.47 7.12
C LEU A 116 -9.23 3.56 8.08
N ASP A 117 -10.06 4.54 8.34
CA ASP A 117 -9.87 5.48 9.42
C ASP A 117 -10.49 4.92 10.72
N PHE A 118 -9.63 4.49 11.64
CA PHE A 118 -10.07 3.94 12.93
C PHE A 118 -10.77 4.96 13.81
N LYS A 119 -10.45 6.25 13.68
CA LYS A 119 -11.01 7.29 14.54
C LYS A 119 -12.46 7.59 14.20
N SER A 120 -12.77 7.69 12.92
CA SER A 120 -14.13 7.91 12.43
C SER A 120 -14.88 6.62 12.13
N VAL A 121 -14.20 5.47 12.16
CA VAL A 121 -14.71 4.15 11.72
C VAL A 121 -15.23 4.23 10.27
N MET A 122 -14.59 5.07 9.46
CA MET A 122 -14.93 5.29 8.07
C MET A 122 -13.99 4.51 7.16
N LEU A 123 -14.56 3.79 6.21
CA LEU A 123 -13.82 3.12 5.15
C LEU A 123 -13.79 4.01 3.90
N TRP A 124 -12.61 4.13 3.31
CA TRP A 124 -12.37 4.88 2.09
C TRP A 124 -11.89 3.93 1.00
N LYS A 125 -12.32 4.15 -0.22
CA LYS A 125 -11.89 3.38 -1.38
C LYS A 125 -11.26 4.26 -2.44
N LYS A 126 -10.32 3.68 -3.20
CA LYS A 126 -9.80 4.30 -4.41
C LYS A 126 -10.94 4.56 -5.39
N ALA A 127 -11.04 5.79 -5.88
CA ALA A 127 -12.00 6.15 -6.90
C ALA A 127 -11.64 5.47 -8.24
N GLN A 128 -12.66 5.15 -9.02
CA GLN A 128 -12.45 4.60 -10.36
C GLN A 128 -11.79 5.64 -11.27
N GLY A 129 -10.72 5.24 -11.96
CA GLY A 129 -10.00 6.11 -12.89
C GLY A 129 -9.17 7.23 -12.23
N SER A 130 -9.03 7.23 -10.91
CA SER A 130 -8.25 8.23 -10.15
C SER A 130 -7.52 7.56 -8.99
N ASP A 131 -6.44 8.19 -8.53
CA ASP A 131 -5.70 7.77 -7.32
C ASP A 131 -6.25 8.42 -6.03
N SER A 132 -7.33 9.17 -6.12
CA SER A 132 -8.00 9.74 -4.96
C SER A 132 -8.81 8.69 -4.19
N PHE A 133 -8.98 8.92 -2.89
CA PHE A 133 -9.82 8.09 -2.02
C PHE A 133 -11.13 8.82 -1.72
N ILE A 134 -12.23 8.12 -1.83
CA ILE A 134 -13.57 8.60 -1.52
C ILE A 134 -14.18 7.75 -0.41
N PRO A 135 -15.02 8.34 0.48
CA PRO A 135 -15.68 7.57 1.53
C PRO A 135 -16.62 6.51 0.92
N MET A 136 -16.73 5.38 1.61
CA MET A 136 -17.71 4.36 1.28
C MET A 136 -18.97 4.61 2.09
N ASP A 137 -20.11 4.70 1.40
CA ASP A 137 -21.43 4.68 2.01
C ASP A 137 -21.89 3.21 2.13
N PHE A 138 -22.34 2.83 3.33
CA PHE A 138 -22.88 1.51 3.62
C PHE A 138 -24.39 1.57 3.82
#